data_db61c445dfd33be5d673d729b369624b
#
_entry.id   db61c445dfd33be5d673d729b369624b
#
_cell.length_a   1.000
_cell.length_b   1.000
_cell.length_c   1.000
_cell.angle_alpha   90.00
_cell.angle_beta   90.00
_cell.angle_gamma   90.00
#
_symmetry.space_group_name_H-M   'P 1'
#
loop_
_entity.id
_entity.type
_entity.pdbx_description
1 polymer ?
#
loop_
_entity_poly.entity_id
_entity_poly.type
_entity_poly.pdbx_seq_one_letter_code
_entity_poly.pdbx_strand_id
1 'polypeptide(L)'
;ENLPAIAAAGYTTVQTSPVQQPKDYSTSGDVIGQWWKLYQPISFHIAEQSWLGTKDDLKSLCDEADKYGIKIICDIVSNHIANADEARPDSVSNQVKKYEPEFYKKRRTYTRTYKGDANDSSVQAVVQGHVSKCPDLVTNDTAVQTYIINLLKECIDCGVDGFRFDAAKHIETEDDGEYASDYWKNITSSASSYYTQKTGDDLYIYGEILNNCGADRSYSSYTKY
;
A
#
# COMPACT_ATOMS: atom_id res chain seq x y z
N GLU A 1 -12.77 13.13 -15.63
CA GLU A 1 -14.07 13.62 -16.15
C GLU A 1 -15.02 14.07 -15.03
N ASN A 2 -15.05 13.41 -13.86
CA ASN A 2 -16.01 13.70 -12.77
C ASN A 2 -15.53 14.75 -11.75
N LEU A 3 -14.28 15.20 -11.79
CA LEU A 3 -13.72 16.14 -10.81
C LEU A 3 -14.52 17.45 -10.67
N PRO A 4 -15.03 18.08 -11.76
CA PRO A 4 -15.86 19.27 -11.64
C PRO A 4 -17.15 19.02 -10.84
N ALA A 5 -17.79 17.87 -11.06
CA ALA A 5 -19.01 17.51 -10.34
C ALA A 5 -18.74 17.18 -8.86
N ILE A 6 -17.62 16.51 -8.57
CA ILE A 6 -17.16 16.21 -7.21
C ILE A 6 -16.88 17.50 -6.44
N ALA A 7 -16.16 18.45 -7.05
CA ALA A 7 -15.91 19.76 -6.44
C ALA A 7 -17.20 20.57 -6.23
N ALA A 8 -18.09 20.60 -7.23
CA ALA A 8 -19.38 21.28 -7.12
C ALA A 8 -20.28 20.68 -6.02
N ALA A 9 -20.13 19.38 -5.73
CA ALA A 9 -20.81 18.71 -4.62
C ALA A 9 -20.18 19.02 -3.24
N GLY A 10 -19.08 19.76 -3.19
CA GLY A 10 -18.42 20.20 -1.95
C GLY A 10 -17.36 19.21 -1.41
N TYR A 11 -17.00 18.18 -2.18
CA TYR A 11 -15.89 17.30 -1.78
C TYR A 11 -14.54 17.97 -2.05
N THR A 12 -13.63 17.85 -1.11
CA THR A 12 -12.28 18.43 -1.18
C THR A 12 -11.19 17.39 -1.37
N THR A 13 -11.54 16.10 -1.26
CA THR A 13 -10.58 15.00 -1.30
C THR A 13 -11.19 13.78 -1.99
N VAL A 14 -10.37 13.10 -2.77
CA VAL A 14 -10.72 11.82 -3.42
C VAL A 14 -9.65 10.78 -3.09
N GLN A 15 -10.08 9.63 -2.59
CA GLN A 15 -9.22 8.45 -2.44
C GLN A 15 -9.30 7.59 -3.69
N THR A 16 -8.13 7.18 -4.21
CA THR A 16 -8.03 6.18 -5.29
C THR A 16 -7.95 4.78 -4.72
N SER A 17 -8.18 3.78 -5.54
CA SER A 17 -7.74 2.39 -5.27
C SER A 17 -6.21 2.30 -5.31
N PRO A 18 -5.60 1.16 -4.87
CA PRO A 18 -4.16 0.99 -4.91
C PRO A 18 -3.55 1.25 -6.28
N VAL A 19 -2.47 2.02 -6.28
CA VAL A 19 -1.78 2.46 -7.52
C VAL A 19 -0.67 1.52 -7.96
N GLN A 20 -0.31 0.55 -7.12
CA GLN A 20 0.75 -0.42 -7.39
C GLN A 20 0.39 -1.36 -8.53
N GLN A 21 1.42 -1.92 -9.20
CA GLN A 21 1.20 -2.94 -10.22
C GLN A 21 0.50 -4.16 -9.62
N PRO A 22 -0.77 -4.44 -9.99
CA PRO A 22 -1.50 -5.59 -9.47
C PRO A 22 -1.13 -6.88 -10.21
N LYS A 23 -1.38 -8.03 -9.57
CA LYS A 23 -1.25 -9.31 -10.24
C LYS A 23 -2.28 -9.47 -11.37
N ASP A 24 -1.94 -10.27 -12.38
CA ASP A 24 -2.83 -10.59 -13.49
C ASP A 24 -3.47 -9.35 -14.12
N TYR A 25 -2.66 -8.28 -14.22
CA TYR A 25 -3.11 -7.06 -14.85
C TYR A 25 -3.62 -7.37 -16.26
N SER A 26 -4.79 -6.86 -16.57
CA SER A 26 -5.35 -6.89 -17.90
C SER A 26 -6.10 -5.58 -18.12
N THR A 27 -6.00 -5.04 -19.30
CA THR A 27 -6.84 -3.94 -19.77
C THR A 27 -8.16 -4.44 -20.35
N SER A 28 -8.36 -5.78 -20.40
CA SER A 28 -9.60 -6.38 -20.89
C SER A 28 -10.72 -6.29 -19.84
N GLY A 29 -11.96 -6.26 -20.31
CA GLY A 29 -13.15 -6.19 -19.45
C GLY A 29 -13.29 -7.36 -18.45
N ASP A 30 -12.54 -8.46 -18.65
CA ASP A 30 -12.62 -9.66 -17.80
C ASP A 30 -12.10 -9.45 -16.37
N VAL A 31 -11.32 -8.38 -16.13
CA VAL A 31 -10.80 -8.04 -14.79
C VAL A 31 -11.52 -6.84 -14.16
N ILE A 32 -12.32 -6.11 -14.93
CA ILE A 32 -13.18 -5.05 -14.40
C ILE A 32 -14.19 -5.69 -13.44
N GLY A 33 -14.15 -5.27 -12.17
CA GLY A 33 -14.96 -5.86 -11.10
C GLY A 33 -14.20 -6.86 -10.23
N GLN A 34 -13.01 -7.31 -10.61
CA GLN A 34 -12.13 -8.09 -9.74
C GLN A 34 -11.28 -7.16 -8.86
N TRP A 35 -11.93 -6.27 -8.14
CA TRP A 35 -11.31 -5.22 -7.34
C TRP A 35 -10.26 -5.73 -6.34
N TRP A 36 -10.43 -6.96 -5.83
CA TRP A 36 -9.49 -7.58 -4.88
C TRP A 36 -8.08 -7.82 -5.47
N LYS A 37 -7.93 -7.85 -6.80
CA LYS A 37 -6.62 -7.96 -7.45
C LYS A 37 -5.78 -6.69 -7.28
N LEU A 38 -6.41 -5.53 -7.14
CA LEU A 38 -5.73 -4.26 -6.86
C LEU A 38 -5.02 -4.30 -5.50
N TYR A 39 -5.56 -5.06 -4.55
CA TYR A 39 -4.98 -5.30 -3.23
C TYR A 39 -3.99 -6.47 -3.21
N GLN A 40 -3.53 -6.91 -4.36
CA GLN A 40 -2.53 -7.96 -4.50
C GLN A 40 -1.39 -7.49 -5.40
N PRO A 41 -0.51 -6.62 -4.86
CA PRO A 41 0.57 -6.03 -5.64
C PRO A 41 1.66 -7.06 -5.95
N ILE A 42 2.27 -6.88 -7.11
CA ILE A 42 3.47 -7.62 -7.57
C ILE A 42 4.69 -6.70 -7.71
N SER A 43 4.52 -5.42 -7.38
CA SER A 43 5.57 -4.39 -7.46
C SER A 43 5.39 -3.34 -6.37
N PHE A 44 6.50 -2.68 -6.05
CA PHE A 44 6.58 -1.50 -5.19
C PHE A 44 6.71 -0.20 -6.00
N HIS A 45 6.20 -0.20 -7.22
CA HIS A 45 6.12 0.95 -8.10
C HIS A 45 4.68 1.19 -8.54
N ILE A 46 4.40 2.41 -8.98
CA ILE A 46 3.13 2.73 -9.65
C ILE A 46 3.01 1.85 -10.89
N ALA A 47 1.81 1.37 -11.17
CA ALA A 47 1.56 0.43 -12.24
C ALA A 47 2.02 0.96 -13.61
N GLU A 48 2.76 0.10 -14.34
CA GLU A 48 3.05 0.31 -15.76
C GLU A 48 1.85 -0.10 -16.63
N GLN A 49 1.09 -1.09 -16.14
CA GLN A 49 -0.09 -1.63 -16.81
C GLN A 49 -1.15 -1.97 -15.78
N SER A 50 -2.23 -1.21 -15.76
CA SER A 50 -3.39 -1.45 -14.90
C SER A 50 -4.64 -0.95 -15.62
N TRP A 51 -5.77 -1.57 -15.35
CA TRP A 51 -7.07 -1.10 -15.83
C TRP A 51 -7.53 0.19 -15.13
N LEU A 52 -6.86 0.60 -14.06
CA LEU A 52 -7.05 1.90 -13.41
C LEU A 52 -6.23 3.03 -14.05
N GLY A 53 -5.19 2.67 -14.82
CA GLY A 53 -4.26 3.63 -15.40
C GLY A 53 -2.80 3.35 -15.05
N THR A 54 -1.95 4.24 -15.48
CA THR A 54 -0.50 4.22 -15.35
C THR A 54 -0.01 5.38 -14.47
N LYS A 55 1.29 5.50 -14.31
CA LYS A 55 1.92 6.65 -13.64
C LYS A 55 1.54 7.98 -14.28
N ASP A 56 1.50 8.04 -15.62
CA ASP A 56 1.15 9.28 -16.33
C ASP A 56 -0.33 9.62 -16.13
N ASP A 57 -1.21 8.61 -16.03
CA ASP A 57 -2.62 8.81 -15.72
C ASP A 57 -2.81 9.33 -14.30
N LEU A 58 -2.06 8.79 -13.30
CA LEU A 58 -2.08 9.29 -11.93
C LEU A 58 -1.62 10.76 -11.88
N LYS A 59 -0.52 11.09 -12.55
CA LYS A 59 -0.04 12.46 -12.62
C LYS A 59 -1.09 13.38 -13.25
N SER A 60 -1.69 12.97 -14.35
CA SER A 60 -2.76 13.73 -15.02
C SER A 60 -3.98 13.92 -14.11
N LEU A 61 -4.32 12.92 -13.29
CA LEU A 61 -5.41 13.01 -12.32
C LEU A 61 -5.09 14.07 -11.25
N CYS A 62 -3.86 14.07 -10.69
CA CYS A 62 -3.43 15.04 -9.68
C CYS A 62 -3.41 16.46 -10.27
N ASP A 63 -2.77 16.64 -11.45
CA ASP A 63 -2.70 17.93 -12.14
C ASP A 63 -4.10 18.50 -12.46
N GLU A 64 -5.09 17.64 -12.75
CA GLU A 64 -6.47 18.06 -13.00
C GLU A 64 -7.21 18.34 -11.69
N ALA A 65 -7.00 17.54 -10.65
CA ALA A 65 -7.65 17.71 -9.34
C ALA A 65 -7.28 19.04 -8.69
N ASP A 66 -6.03 19.45 -8.80
CA ASP A 66 -5.53 20.73 -8.29
C ASP A 66 -6.31 21.94 -8.84
N LYS A 67 -6.76 21.90 -10.11
CA LYS A 67 -7.57 22.98 -10.71
C LYS A 67 -8.91 23.20 -10.02
N TYR A 68 -9.39 22.19 -9.31
CA TYR A 68 -10.65 22.21 -8.59
C TYR A 68 -10.46 22.23 -7.06
N GLY A 69 -9.24 22.34 -6.59
CA GLY A 69 -8.90 22.30 -5.15
C GLY A 69 -9.20 20.96 -4.50
N ILE A 70 -9.15 19.86 -5.28
CA ILE A 70 -9.35 18.50 -4.78
C ILE A 70 -8.00 17.86 -4.50
N LYS A 71 -7.83 17.31 -3.30
CA LYS A 71 -6.67 16.54 -2.89
C LYS A 71 -6.82 15.07 -3.28
N ILE A 72 -5.73 14.46 -3.75
CA ILE A 72 -5.70 13.04 -4.13
C ILE A 72 -4.96 12.23 -3.04
N ILE A 73 -5.66 11.24 -2.51
CA ILE A 73 -5.11 10.26 -1.55
C ILE A 73 -4.99 8.92 -2.24
N CYS A 74 -3.79 8.34 -2.26
CA CYS A 74 -3.57 7.00 -2.79
C CYS A 74 -3.68 5.94 -1.71
N ASP A 75 -4.39 4.85 -2.04
CA ASP A 75 -4.37 3.62 -1.25
C ASP A 75 -3.06 2.88 -1.49
N ILE A 76 -2.41 2.41 -0.41
CA ILE A 76 -1.09 1.75 -0.44
C ILE A 76 -1.17 0.40 0.25
N VAL A 77 -0.82 -0.65 -0.49
CA VAL A 77 -0.70 -2.00 0.05
C VAL A 77 0.76 -2.25 0.42
N SER A 78 1.06 -2.22 1.71
CA SER A 78 2.44 -2.34 2.21
C SER A 78 2.64 -3.47 3.23
N ASN A 79 1.55 -4.17 3.59
CA ASN A 79 1.59 -5.31 4.49
C ASN A 79 2.05 -6.60 3.79
N HIS A 80 1.66 -6.81 2.54
CA HIS A 80 1.80 -8.08 1.84
C HIS A 80 2.03 -7.90 0.35
N ILE A 81 2.40 -8.99 -0.32
CA ILE A 81 2.42 -9.10 -1.78
C ILE A 81 1.34 -10.07 -2.26
N ALA A 82 1.10 -10.12 -3.56
CA ALA A 82 0.10 -10.99 -4.17
C ALA A 82 0.28 -12.46 -3.77
N ASN A 83 -0.84 -13.14 -3.49
CA ASN A 83 -0.85 -14.58 -3.28
C ASN A 83 -0.59 -15.34 -4.59
N ALA A 84 -0.09 -16.57 -4.48
CA ALA A 84 -0.01 -17.49 -5.61
C ALA A 84 -1.43 -17.85 -6.08
N ASP A 85 -1.62 -17.90 -7.39
CA ASP A 85 -2.81 -18.48 -7.99
C ASP A 85 -2.73 -20.02 -7.87
N GLU A 86 -3.72 -20.66 -7.24
CA GLU A 86 -3.74 -22.10 -7.05
C GLU A 86 -3.75 -22.86 -8.37
N ALA A 87 -4.37 -22.30 -9.42
CA ALA A 87 -4.41 -22.89 -10.76
C ALA A 87 -3.11 -22.62 -11.55
N ARG A 88 -2.38 -21.57 -11.22
CA ARG A 88 -1.16 -21.12 -11.92
C ARG A 88 -0.11 -20.60 -10.94
N PRO A 89 0.45 -21.45 -10.06
CA PRO A 89 1.28 -21.01 -8.93
C PRO A 89 2.54 -20.25 -9.36
N ASP A 90 3.09 -20.54 -10.55
CA ASP A 90 4.27 -19.86 -11.08
C ASP A 90 3.96 -18.50 -11.72
N SER A 91 2.70 -18.19 -12.01
CA SER A 91 2.31 -16.97 -12.69
C SER A 91 2.71 -15.73 -11.85
N VAL A 92 2.31 -15.67 -10.59
CA VAL A 92 2.62 -14.55 -9.69
C VAL A 92 4.13 -14.43 -9.47
N SER A 93 4.84 -15.54 -9.24
CA SER A 93 6.31 -15.55 -9.11
C SER A 93 7.00 -14.96 -10.35
N ASN A 94 6.53 -15.30 -11.55
CA ASN A 94 7.08 -14.77 -12.80
C ASN A 94 6.76 -13.28 -12.97
N GLN A 95 5.59 -12.83 -12.55
CA GLN A 95 5.22 -11.42 -12.58
C GLN A 95 6.10 -10.62 -11.61
N VAL A 96 6.26 -11.06 -10.35
CA VAL A 96 7.17 -10.41 -9.39
C VAL A 96 8.60 -10.38 -9.92
N LYS A 97 9.09 -11.47 -10.54
CA LYS A 97 10.43 -11.51 -11.14
C LYS A 97 10.59 -10.50 -12.28
N LYS A 98 9.52 -10.26 -13.04
CA LYS A 98 9.53 -9.29 -14.15
C LYS A 98 9.61 -7.85 -13.63
N TYR A 99 8.77 -7.47 -12.67
CA TYR A 99 8.63 -6.10 -12.21
C TYR A 99 9.59 -5.75 -11.06
N GLU A 100 9.94 -6.74 -10.22
CA GLU A 100 10.79 -6.56 -9.04
C GLU A 100 11.90 -7.63 -9.01
N PRO A 101 12.84 -7.66 -9.96
CA PRO A 101 13.84 -8.72 -10.05
C PRO A 101 14.77 -8.79 -8.83
N GLU A 102 15.11 -7.67 -8.21
CA GLU A 102 15.97 -7.65 -7.02
C GLU A 102 15.22 -8.11 -5.76
N PHE A 103 13.98 -7.68 -5.59
CA PHE A 103 13.12 -8.20 -4.54
C PHE A 103 12.92 -9.72 -4.72
N TYR A 104 12.62 -10.17 -5.94
CA TYR A 104 12.41 -11.58 -6.22
C TYR A 104 13.59 -12.46 -5.82
N LYS A 105 14.82 -12.03 -6.05
CA LYS A 105 16.04 -12.75 -5.63
C LYS A 105 16.09 -12.97 -4.12
N LYS A 106 15.57 -12.03 -3.35
CA LYS A 106 15.57 -12.01 -1.87
C LYS A 106 14.19 -12.26 -1.24
N ARG A 107 13.16 -12.62 -2.04
CA ARG A 107 11.78 -12.70 -1.56
C ARG A 107 11.59 -13.58 -0.32
N ARG A 108 12.37 -14.67 -0.19
CA ARG A 108 12.31 -15.54 0.99
C ARG A 108 12.82 -14.88 2.27
N THR A 109 13.64 -13.86 2.15
CA THR A 109 14.11 -13.03 3.27
C THR A 109 13.11 -11.92 3.56
N TYR A 110 12.47 -11.39 2.52
CA TYR A 110 11.56 -10.25 2.60
C TYR A 110 10.09 -10.61 2.83
N THR A 111 9.76 -11.90 2.86
CA THR A 111 8.43 -12.39 3.26
C THR A 111 8.55 -13.25 4.52
N ARG A 112 7.53 -13.13 5.40
CA ARG A 112 7.49 -13.86 6.68
C ARG A 112 7.45 -15.36 6.46
N THR A 113 8.05 -16.10 7.37
CA THR A 113 8.01 -17.57 7.39
C THR A 113 6.82 -18.12 8.15
N TYR A 114 6.11 -17.29 8.91
CA TYR A 114 4.86 -17.66 9.56
C TYR A 114 3.84 -18.11 8.50
N LYS A 115 3.16 -19.24 8.74
CA LYS A 115 2.28 -19.89 7.76
C LYS A 115 0.80 -19.81 8.11
N GLY A 116 0.46 -19.18 9.24
CA GLY A 116 -0.92 -18.98 9.65
C GLY A 116 -1.59 -17.83 8.91
N ASP A 117 -2.91 -17.91 8.81
CA ASP A 117 -3.70 -16.76 8.37
C ASP A 117 -3.78 -15.71 9.48
N ALA A 118 -3.88 -14.45 9.08
CA ALA A 118 -4.06 -13.34 10.01
C ALA A 118 -5.37 -13.51 10.81
N ASN A 119 -5.25 -13.38 12.12
CA ASN A 119 -6.39 -13.45 13.05
C ASN A 119 -6.04 -12.75 14.36
N ASP A 120 -7.04 -12.54 15.21
CA ASP A 120 -6.92 -11.74 16.43
C ASP A 120 -6.47 -12.54 17.68
N SER A 121 -5.98 -13.79 17.52
CA SER A 121 -5.66 -14.68 18.63
C SER A 121 -4.36 -14.35 19.37
N SER A 122 -3.42 -13.71 18.70
CA SER A 122 -2.11 -13.29 19.27
C SER A 122 -1.53 -12.14 18.46
N VAL A 123 -0.62 -11.36 19.06
CA VAL A 123 0.11 -10.30 18.35
C VAL A 123 0.80 -10.87 17.11
N GLN A 124 1.47 -12.02 17.21
CA GLN A 124 2.09 -12.67 16.08
C GLN A 124 1.11 -12.98 14.95
N ALA A 125 -0.05 -13.53 15.27
CA ALA A 125 -1.06 -13.86 14.26
C ALA A 125 -1.65 -12.62 13.60
N VAL A 126 -1.75 -11.49 14.33
CA VAL A 126 -2.18 -10.21 13.75
C VAL A 126 -1.13 -9.66 12.79
N VAL A 127 0.16 -9.59 13.21
CA VAL A 127 1.20 -8.80 12.51
C VAL A 127 2.14 -9.63 11.63
N GLN A 128 1.97 -10.95 11.58
CA GLN A 128 2.74 -11.84 10.72
C GLN A 128 1.88 -12.83 9.94
N GLY A 129 0.56 -12.82 10.18
CA GLY A 129 -0.37 -13.72 9.53
C GLY A 129 -0.68 -13.29 8.10
N HIS A 130 -0.93 -14.27 7.25
CA HIS A 130 -1.27 -14.02 5.85
C HIS A 130 -2.69 -13.43 5.71
N VAL A 131 -2.79 -12.20 5.25
CA VAL A 131 -4.08 -11.59 4.89
C VAL A 131 -4.53 -12.18 3.56
N SER A 132 -5.69 -12.87 3.56
CA SER A 132 -6.23 -13.51 2.35
C SER A 132 -5.22 -14.41 1.61
N LYS A 133 -4.40 -15.15 2.37
CA LYS A 133 -3.32 -16.01 1.86
C LYS A 133 -2.19 -15.24 1.14
N CYS A 134 -2.17 -13.93 1.19
CA CYS A 134 -1.10 -13.11 0.64
C CYS A 134 0.15 -13.22 1.53
N PRO A 135 1.33 -13.48 0.96
CA PRO A 135 2.57 -13.53 1.75
C PRO A 135 2.82 -12.19 2.44
N ASP A 136 2.93 -12.25 3.76
CA ASP A 136 3.21 -11.09 4.60
C ASP A 136 4.66 -10.63 4.43
N LEU A 137 4.88 -9.32 4.40
CA LEU A 137 6.21 -8.73 4.25
C LEU A 137 6.93 -8.65 5.60
N VAL A 138 8.25 -8.73 5.57
CA VAL A 138 9.11 -8.47 6.73
C VAL A 138 9.25 -6.96 6.89
N THR A 139 8.19 -6.32 7.37
CA THR A 139 8.05 -4.86 7.46
C THR A 139 9.05 -4.19 8.39
N ASN A 140 9.62 -4.92 9.36
CA ASN A 140 10.73 -4.45 10.19
C ASN A 140 12.11 -4.52 9.48
N ASP A 141 12.21 -5.07 8.25
CA ASP A 141 13.44 -5.03 7.46
C ASP A 141 13.58 -3.68 6.75
N THR A 142 14.71 -3.00 6.93
CA THR A 142 14.97 -1.68 6.36
C THR A 142 14.99 -1.65 4.83
N ALA A 143 15.36 -2.78 4.19
CA ALA A 143 15.29 -2.87 2.74
C ALA A 143 13.84 -2.95 2.25
N VAL A 144 12.96 -3.66 2.96
CA VAL A 144 11.51 -3.67 2.68
C VAL A 144 10.94 -2.27 2.87
N GLN A 145 11.26 -1.58 3.97
CA GLN A 145 10.86 -0.20 4.20
C GLN A 145 11.33 0.73 3.08
N THR A 146 12.54 0.51 2.55
CA THR A 146 13.06 1.32 1.43
C THR A 146 12.23 1.18 0.17
N TYR A 147 11.74 -0.02 -0.17
CA TYR A 147 10.82 -0.22 -1.29
C TYR A 147 9.54 0.61 -1.10
N ILE A 148 8.95 0.56 0.09
CA ILE A 148 7.72 1.31 0.39
C ILE A 148 7.98 2.82 0.35
N ILE A 149 9.05 3.31 0.99
CA ILE A 149 9.40 4.75 0.97
C ILE A 149 9.59 5.25 -0.47
N ASN A 150 10.21 4.47 -1.33
CA ASN A 150 10.43 4.85 -2.73
C ASN A 150 9.08 4.93 -3.49
N LEU A 151 8.16 3.99 -3.27
CA LEU A 151 6.81 4.05 -3.83
C LEU A 151 6.07 5.32 -3.37
N LEU A 152 6.12 5.66 -2.08
CA LEU A 152 5.46 6.87 -1.58
C LEU A 152 6.05 8.14 -2.21
N LYS A 153 7.37 8.22 -2.35
CA LYS A 153 8.04 9.33 -3.05
C LYS A 153 7.63 9.40 -4.51
N GLU A 154 7.54 8.26 -5.19
CA GLU A 154 7.07 8.19 -6.57
C GLU A 154 5.63 8.74 -6.72
N CYS A 155 4.73 8.41 -5.78
CA CYS A 155 3.39 8.96 -5.75
C CYS A 155 3.38 10.48 -5.48
N ILE A 156 4.18 10.95 -4.53
CA ILE A 156 4.35 12.39 -4.25
C ILE A 156 4.88 13.13 -5.48
N ASP A 157 5.78 12.52 -6.24
CA ASP A 157 6.30 13.09 -7.50
C ASP A 157 5.22 13.22 -8.59
N CYS A 158 4.15 12.43 -8.51
CA CYS A 158 2.97 12.57 -9.37
C CYS A 158 1.97 13.61 -8.87
N GLY A 159 2.16 14.20 -7.69
CA GLY A 159 1.23 15.19 -7.12
C GLY A 159 0.22 14.61 -6.11
N VAL A 160 0.46 13.41 -5.59
CA VAL A 160 -0.41 12.82 -4.55
C VAL A 160 -0.25 13.58 -3.23
N ASP A 161 -1.37 13.88 -2.57
CA ASP A 161 -1.45 14.72 -1.35
C ASP A 161 -1.53 13.91 -0.06
N GLY A 162 -1.70 12.61 -0.15
CA GLY A 162 -1.81 11.79 1.05
C GLY A 162 -1.90 10.30 0.76
N PHE A 163 -1.88 9.51 1.84
CA PHE A 163 -1.90 8.05 1.75
C PHE A 163 -2.90 7.44 2.72
N ARG A 164 -3.60 6.41 2.25
CA ARG A 164 -4.31 5.45 3.07
C ARG A 164 -3.54 4.14 3.02
N PHE A 165 -3.16 3.61 4.18
CA PHE A 165 -2.50 2.31 4.25
C PHE A 165 -3.51 1.19 4.43
N ASP A 166 -3.57 0.30 3.43
CA ASP A 166 -4.35 -0.93 3.49
C ASP A 166 -3.82 -1.85 4.57
N ALA A 167 -4.73 -2.56 5.26
CA ALA A 167 -4.38 -3.57 6.25
C ALA A 167 -3.38 -3.08 7.32
N ALA A 168 -3.40 -1.79 7.69
CA ALA A 168 -2.48 -1.20 8.66
C ALA A 168 -2.48 -1.94 10.01
N LYS A 169 -3.63 -2.50 10.41
CA LYS A 169 -3.77 -3.40 11.57
C LYS A 169 -2.73 -4.52 11.59
N HIS A 170 -2.37 -5.03 10.42
CA HIS A 170 -1.52 -6.21 10.24
C HIS A 170 -0.03 -5.88 10.15
N ILE A 171 0.33 -4.60 10.30
CA ILE A 171 1.72 -4.18 10.41
C ILE A 171 2.03 -3.87 11.87
N GLU A 172 3.19 -4.32 12.33
CA GLU A 172 3.65 -4.12 13.69
C GLU A 172 3.90 -2.65 14.02
N THR A 173 3.71 -2.30 15.28
CA THR A 173 4.01 -1.00 15.87
C THR A 173 5.20 -1.10 16.85
N GLU A 174 5.67 0.02 17.37
CA GLU A 174 6.72 0.03 18.40
C GLU A 174 6.26 -0.56 19.76
N ASP A 175 4.94 -0.75 19.96
CA ASP A 175 4.36 -1.26 21.19
C ASP A 175 4.09 -2.79 21.15
N ASP A 176 4.41 -3.49 20.06
CA ASP A 176 4.10 -4.90 19.85
C ASP A 176 5.12 -5.89 20.50
N GLY A 177 5.84 -5.45 21.55
CA GLY A 177 6.71 -6.29 22.33
C GLY A 177 7.83 -6.92 21.51
N GLU A 178 7.92 -8.25 21.48
CA GLU A 178 8.96 -8.96 20.72
C GLU A 178 8.82 -8.81 19.19
N TYR A 179 7.66 -8.39 18.70
CA TYR A 179 7.39 -8.11 17.28
C TYR A 179 7.53 -6.64 16.93
N ALA A 180 7.85 -5.76 17.90
CA ALA A 180 7.91 -4.33 17.71
C ALA A 180 8.86 -3.90 16.58
N SER A 181 8.47 -2.86 15.84
CA SER A 181 9.33 -2.27 14.81
C SER A 181 9.11 -0.75 14.69
N ASP A 182 10.11 -0.11 14.09
CA ASP A 182 10.06 1.32 13.73
C ASP A 182 9.40 1.57 12.37
N TYR A 183 8.68 0.58 11.80
CA TYR A 183 8.10 0.69 10.46
C TYR A 183 7.32 1.99 10.27
N TRP A 184 6.28 2.19 11.07
CA TRP A 184 5.41 3.36 10.93
C TRP A 184 6.16 4.66 11.07
N LYS A 185 7.02 4.79 12.08
CA LYS A 185 7.86 5.96 12.28
C LYS A 185 8.73 6.26 11.06
N ASN A 186 9.40 5.25 10.51
CA ASN A 186 10.31 5.42 9.38
C ASN A 186 9.54 5.78 8.09
N ILE A 187 8.43 5.09 7.82
CA ILE A 187 7.63 5.31 6.62
C ILE A 187 6.99 6.70 6.64
N THR A 188 6.29 7.03 7.74
CA THR A 188 5.56 8.30 7.83
C THR A 188 6.50 9.50 7.85
N SER A 189 7.58 9.46 8.65
CA SER A 189 8.53 10.56 8.72
C SER A 189 9.27 10.79 7.40
N SER A 190 9.63 9.71 6.69
CA SER A 190 10.31 9.81 5.40
C SER A 190 9.39 10.41 4.32
N ALA A 191 8.14 9.97 4.27
CA ALA A 191 7.16 10.47 3.31
C ALA A 191 6.80 11.93 3.61
N SER A 192 6.49 12.25 4.89
CA SER A 192 6.13 13.61 5.31
C SER A 192 7.26 14.60 5.06
N SER A 193 8.52 14.25 5.43
CA SER A 193 9.65 15.11 5.17
C SER A 193 9.85 15.39 3.67
N TYR A 194 9.67 14.36 2.84
CA TYR A 194 9.78 14.50 1.38
C TYR A 194 8.68 15.40 0.81
N TYR A 195 7.44 15.18 1.26
CA TYR A 195 6.28 15.98 0.84
C TYR A 195 6.41 17.45 1.24
N THR A 196 6.72 17.72 2.52
CA THR A 196 6.90 19.09 3.02
C THR A 196 8.04 19.82 2.29
N GLN A 197 9.15 19.11 1.99
CA GLN A 197 10.25 19.69 1.21
C GLN A 197 9.81 20.13 -0.20
N LYS A 198 8.87 19.41 -0.81
CA LYS A 198 8.38 19.69 -2.17
C LYS A 198 7.28 20.74 -2.23
N THR A 199 6.37 20.71 -1.28
CA THR A 199 5.11 21.48 -1.31
C THR A 199 5.07 22.62 -0.29
N GLY A 200 5.78 22.48 0.81
CA GLY A 200 5.65 23.36 1.99
C GLY A 200 4.49 22.99 2.92
N ASP A 201 3.68 21.99 2.56
CA ASP A 201 2.48 21.56 3.29
C ASP A 201 2.72 20.27 4.08
N ASP A 202 1.76 19.91 4.93
CA ASP A 202 1.75 18.66 5.68
C ASP A 202 1.12 17.54 4.84
N LEU A 203 1.74 16.35 4.87
CA LEU A 203 1.21 15.15 4.21
C LEU A 203 0.10 14.53 5.06
N TYR A 204 -1.04 14.21 4.43
CA TYR A 204 -2.12 13.51 5.11
C TYR A 204 -1.95 12.00 5.05
N ILE A 205 -1.95 11.33 6.21
CA ILE A 205 -1.77 9.87 6.31
C ILE A 205 -2.82 9.28 7.24
N TYR A 206 -3.40 8.14 6.85
CA TYR A 206 -4.22 7.32 7.73
C TYR A 206 -4.11 5.83 7.35
N GLY A 207 -4.50 4.95 8.28
CA GLY A 207 -4.44 3.50 8.10
C GLY A 207 -5.79 2.83 8.31
N GLU A 208 -6.00 1.71 7.63
CA GLU A 208 -7.15 0.87 7.85
C GLU A 208 -6.93 -0.05 9.05
N ILE A 209 -7.81 0.06 10.04
CA ILE A 209 -7.92 -0.89 11.16
C ILE A 209 -9.35 -1.40 11.19
N LEU A 210 -9.56 -2.56 10.59
CA LEU A 210 -10.89 -3.16 10.50
C LEU A 210 -11.31 -3.80 11.84
N ASN A 211 -12.48 -3.42 12.34
CA ASN A 211 -13.10 -3.85 13.60
C ASN A 211 -12.35 -3.39 14.86
N ASN A 212 -11.15 -3.92 15.12
CA ASN A 212 -10.32 -3.61 16.28
C ASN A 212 -8.85 -3.89 15.96
N CYS A 213 -7.92 -3.56 16.88
CA CYS A 213 -6.49 -3.79 16.68
C CYS A 213 -6.06 -5.26 16.81
N GLY A 214 -6.91 -6.15 17.35
CA GLY A 214 -6.63 -7.56 17.63
C GLY A 214 -5.67 -7.75 18.80
N ALA A 215 -5.73 -8.93 19.45
CA ALA A 215 -4.78 -9.37 20.48
C ALA A 215 -4.49 -8.33 21.57
N ASP A 216 -5.54 -7.62 22.04
CA ASP A 216 -5.46 -6.55 23.07
C ASP A 216 -4.55 -5.35 22.70
N ARG A 217 -4.21 -5.18 21.41
CA ARG A 217 -3.47 -4.02 20.91
C ARG A 217 -4.31 -2.76 20.94
N SER A 218 -3.66 -1.61 21.03
CA SER A 218 -4.33 -0.31 21.18
C SER A 218 -4.31 0.53 19.90
N TYR A 219 -5.40 1.24 19.62
CA TYR A 219 -5.41 2.27 18.58
C TYR A 219 -4.38 3.38 18.84
N SER A 220 -4.06 3.68 20.12
CA SER A 220 -3.07 4.69 20.46
C SER A 220 -1.68 4.38 19.92
N SER A 221 -1.36 3.11 19.66
CA SER A 221 -0.09 2.71 19.04
C SER A 221 0.04 3.16 17.58
N TYR A 222 -1.10 3.35 16.90
CA TYR A 222 -1.13 3.81 15.50
C TYR A 222 -1.27 5.33 15.37
N THR A 223 -1.82 6.02 16.37
CA THR A 223 -2.06 7.47 16.32
C THR A 223 -0.85 8.32 16.74
N LYS A 224 0.29 7.68 16.93
CA LYS A 224 1.57 8.35 17.27
C LYS A 224 2.28 8.96 16.06
N TYR A 225 1.88 8.58 14.83
CA TYR A 225 2.60 8.84 13.60
C TYR A 225 1.84 9.77 12.67
#